data_18d12baf01abfaaa8878b4109664a88a
#
_entry.id   18d12baf01abfaaa8878b4109664a88a
#
_cell.length_a   1.000
_cell.length_b   1.000
_cell.length_c   1.000
_cell.angle_alpha   90.00
_cell.angle_beta   90.00
_cell.angle_gamma   90.00
#
_symmetry.space_group_name_H-M   'P 1'
#
loop_
_entity.id
_entity.type
_entity.pdbx_description
1 polymer ?
#
loop_
_entity_poly.entity_id
_entity_poly.type
_entity_poly.pdbx_seq_one_letter_code
_entity_poly.pdbx_strand_id
1 'polypeptide(L)'
;PEDKNWGTLTIDASCTPADITYPTDLKLLNDARESTERIIDDLCIQHSDFRKYKPRYDRGRARAAFLNIAKQKKPRRRKIKAAIRRQLEYLQRNLDAIDALITSGAMLSGLKTHWWHKLLVISELHRQQSILLYSKTRSMPDRIVNLVQRHVRPIVRGKARAAVEFGAKISVSVRNGFAFLHRISWDPY
;
A
#
# COMPACT_ATOMS: atom_id res chain seq x y z
N PRO A 1 8.03 -28.19 51.50
CA PRO A 1 8.45 -27.03 50.73
C PRO A 1 7.18 -26.28 50.38
N GLU A 2 6.99 -25.10 51.01
CA GLU A 2 5.89 -24.21 50.73
C GLU A 2 6.07 -23.71 49.29
N ASP A 3 5.09 -24.01 48.42
CA ASP A 3 4.98 -23.44 47.09
C ASP A 3 4.85 -21.90 47.23
N LYS A 4 5.98 -21.22 47.21
CA LYS A 4 6.00 -19.75 47.17
C LYS A 4 5.36 -19.30 45.87
N ASN A 5 4.08 -18.92 45.95
CA ASN A 5 3.39 -18.28 44.85
C ASN A 5 4.08 -16.92 44.52
N TRP A 6 4.83 -16.88 43.42
CA TRP A 6 5.57 -15.70 42.94
C TRP A 6 4.70 -14.70 42.21
N GLY A 7 3.38 -14.83 42.28
CA GLY A 7 2.40 -13.98 41.61
C GLY A 7 1.94 -14.55 40.28
N THR A 8 1.10 -13.80 39.58
CA THR A 8 0.54 -14.18 38.28
C THR A 8 1.29 -13.49 37.16
N LEU A 9 1.76 -14.26 36.19
CA LEU A 9 2.31 -13.74 34.92
C LEU A 9 1.29 -14.00 33.81
N THR A 10 0.78 -12.92 33.20
CA THR A 10 -0.08 -12.99 32.03
C THR A 10 0.73 -12.58 30.81
N ILE A 11 0.74 -13.41 29.77
CA ILE A 11 1.40 -13.13 28.50
C ILE A 11 0.33 -13.09 27.41
N ASP A 12 0.30 -12.02 26.61
CA ASP A 12 -0.65 -11.86 25.52
C ASP A 12 0.04 -11.30 24.28
N ALA A 13 -0.50 -11.64 23.12
CA ALA A 13 -0.12 -11.06 21.84
C ALA A 13 -1.21 -10.10 21.36
N SER A 14 -0.85 -8.88 21.06
CA SER A 14 -1.76 -7.85 20.61
C SER A 14 -1.29 -7.19 19.32
N CYS A 15 -2.13 -6.37 18.72
CA CYS A 15 -1.79 -5.53 17.60
C CYS A 15 -1.83 -4.06 18.03
N THR A 16 -0.77 -3.32 17.70
CA THR A 16 -0.78 -1.86 17.74
C THR A 16 -1.18 -1.36 16.38
N PRO A 17 -2.41 -0.78 16.23
CA PRO A 17 -2.91 -0.35 14.94
C PRO A 17 -2.01 0.73 14.32
N ALA A 18 -1.75 0.61 13.01
CA ALA A 18 -1.14 1.68 12.24
C ALA A 18 -2.20 2.73 11.87
N ASP A 19 -1.81 4.00 11.90
CA ASP A 19 -2.66 5.09 11.41
C ASP A 19 -2.65 5.09 9.86
N ILE A 20 -3.48 4.22 9.29
CA ILE A 20 -3.69 4.13 7.84
C ILE A 20 -5.19 4.07 7.53
N THR A 21 -5.57 4.69 6.42
CA THR A 21 -6.91 4.47 5.86
C THR A 21 -7.06 3.00 5.47
N TYR A 22 -8.22 2.39 5.74
CA TYR A 22 -8.49 1.00 5.36
C TYR A 22 -8.12 0.77 3.88
N PRO A 23 -7.17 -0.13 3.60
CA PRO A 23 -6.64 -0.30 2.25
C PRO A 23 -7.64 -1.06 1.38
N THR A 24 -7.96 -0.48 0.22
CA THR A 24 -8.63 -1.19 -0.86
C THR A 24 -7.73 -1.17 -2.09
N ASP A 25 -7.74 -2.24 -2.89
CA ASP A 25 -6.91 -2.33 -4.09
C ASP A 25 -7.15 -1.15 -5.04
N LEU A 26 -8.40 -0.76 -5.20
CA LEU A 26 -8.78 0.35 -6.06
C LEU A 26 -8.22 1.70 -5.55
N LYS A 27 -8.24 1.92 -4.23
CA LYS A 27 -7.68 3.15 -3.62
C LYS A 27 -6.16 3.18 -3.75
N LEU A 28 -5.49 2.07 -3.43
CA LEU A 28 -4.03 1.97 -3.54
C LEU A 28 -3.54 2.25 -4.96
N LEU A 29 -4.22 1.69 -5.97
CA LEU A 29 -3.89 1.92 -7.38
C LEU A 29 -4.16 3.35 -7.81
N ASN A 30 -5.24 3.98 -7.34
CA ASN A 30 -5.49 5.40 -7.61
C ASN A 30 -4.41 6.29 -6.99
N ASP A 31 -4.03 6.04 -5.74
CA ASP A 31 -3.00 6.80 -5.03
C ASP A 31 -1.62 6.61 -5.69
N ALA A 32 -1.33 5.42 -6.21
CA ALA A 32 -0.14 5.12 -7.00
C ALA A 32 -0.15 5.87 -8.35
N ARG A 33 -1.28 5.86 -9.07
CA ARG A 33 -1.45 6.63 -10.31
C ARG A 33 -1.21 8.12 -10.09
N GLU A 34 -1.86 8.72 -9.10
CA GLU A 34 -1.70 10.14 -8.78
C GLU A 34 -0.26 10.49 -8.35
N SER A 35 0.41 9.56 -7.65
CA SER A 35 1.82 9.73 -7.27
C SER A 35 2.74 9.68 -8.48
N THR A 36 2.55 8.72 -9.40
CA THR A 36 3.35 8.63 -10.64
C THR A 36 3.09 9.79 -11.60
N GLU A 37 1.87 10.34 -11.65
CA GLU A 37 1.57 11.56 -12.41
C GLU A 37 2.40 12.76 -11.92
N ARG A 38 2.58 12.91 -10.60
CA ARG A 38 3.43 13.97 -10.03
C ARG A 38 4.90 13.73 -10.33
N ILE A 39 5.38 12.47 -10.20
CA ILE A 39 6.76 12.12 -10.56
C ILE A 39 7.04 12.48 -12.02
N ILE A 40 6.13 12.16 -12.95
CA ILE A 40 6.26 12.52 -14.37
C ILE A 40 6.30 14.03 -14.55
N ASP A 41 5.45 14.77 -13.84
CA ASP A 41 5.45 16.25 -13.91
C ASP A 41 6.78 16.82 -13.44
N ASP A 42 7.31 16.33 -12.30
CA ASP A 42 8.61 16.76 -11.74
C ASP A 42 9.78 16.41 -12.68
N LEU A 43 9.76 15.23 -13.33
CA LEU A 43 10.78 14.84 -14.31
C LEU A 43 10.68 15.70 -15.59
N CYS A 44 9.47 16.01 -16.05
CA CYS A 44 9.27 16.84 -17.25
C CYS A 44 9.69 18.31 -17.08
N ILE A 45 9.87 18.79 -15.85
CA ILE A 45 10.38 20.13 -15.58
C ILE A 45 11.88 20.22 -15.85
N GLN A 46 12.62 19.12 -15.77
CA GLN A 46 14.09 19.11 -15.94
C GLN A 46 14.53 19.53 -17.37
N HIS A 47 13.73 19.21 -18.39
CA HIS A 47 13.99 19.60 -19.77
C HIS A 47 12.69 19.73 -20.57
N SER A 48 12.62 20.74 -21.49
CA SER A 48 11.42 21.01 -22.31
C SER A 48 10.99 19.82 -23.16
N ASP A 49 11.96 19.09 -23.74
CA ASP A 49 11.73 17.96 -24.65
C ASP A 49 11.14 16.74 -23.94
N PHE A 50 11.20 16.68 -22.63
CA PHE A 50 10.62 15.57 -21.85
C PHE A 50 9.10 15.56 -21.87
N ARG A 51 8.46 16.70 -22.21
CA ARG A 51 6.99 16.78 -22.32
C ARG A 51 6.39 15.80 -23.33
N LYS A 52 7.13 15.38 -24.36
CA LYS A 52 6.69 14.39 -25.36
C LYS A 52 6.42 12.99 -24.77
N TYR A 53 7.06 12.65 -23.67
CA TYR A 53 6.89 11.35 -22.97
C TYR A 53 5.69 11.32 -22.01
N LYS A 54 5.05 12.48 -21.80
CA LYS A 54 3.89 12.56 -20.90
C LYS A 54 2.73 11.73 -21.43
N PRO A 55 2.16 10.80 -20.62
CA PRO A 55 1.04 9.97 -21.07
C PRO A 55 -0.17 10.81 -21.50
N ARG A 56 -0.73 10.45 -22.66
CA ARG A 56 -1.90 11.16 -23.23
C ARG A 56 -3.18 10.54 -22.70
N TYR A 57 -3.59 10.90 -21.48
CA TYR A 57 -4.92 10.58 -20.96
C TYR A 57 -5.43 11.69 -20.05
N ASP A 58 -6.75 11.76 -19.93
CA ASP A 58 -7.41 12.74 -19.06
C ASP A 58 -7.35 12.27 -17.59
N ARG A 59 -6.51 12.93 -16.81
CA ARG A 59 -6.33 12.67 -15.36
C ARG A 59 -7.63 12.94 -14.57
N GLY A 60 -8.40 13.95 -14.99
CA GLY A 60 -9.69 14.29 -14.38
C GLY A 60 -10.70 13.16 -14.56
N ARG A 61 -10.82 12.61 -15.77
CA ARG A 61 -11.67 11.46 -16.07
C ARG A 61 -11.22 10.21 -15.32
N ALA A 62 -9.91 9.96 -15.22
CA ALA A 62 -9.37 8.83 -14.46
C ALA A 62 -9.75 8.91 -12.98
N ARG A 63 -9.65 10.10 -12.38
CA ARG A 63 -10.07 10.36 -11.00
C ARG A 63 -11.58 10.25 -10.83
N ALA A 64 -12.38 10.81 -11.73
CA ALA A 64 -13.84 10.73 -11.69
C ALA A 64 -14.31 9.27 -11.78
N ALA A 65 -13.70 8.45 -12.66
CA ALA A 65 -13.99 7.03 -12.77
C ALA A 65 -13.68 6.25 -11.49
N PHE A 66 -12.58 6.57 -10.80
CA PHE A 66 -12.26 6.03 -9.48
C PHE A 66 -13.34 6.42 -8.46
N LEU A 67 -13.65 7.72 -8.33
CA LEU A 67 -14.61 8.22 -7.34
C LEU A 67 -16.01 7.66 -7.53
N ASN A 68 -16.43 7.43 -8.79
CA ASN A 68 -17.73 6.84 -9.10
C ASN A 68 -17.90 5.43 -8.50
N ILE A 69 -16.84 4.66 -8.39
CA ILE A 69 -16.88 3.34 -7.74
C ILE A 69 -16.64 3.45 -6.23
N ALA A 70 -15.68 4.28 -5.80
CA ALA A 70 -15.29 4.42 -4.40
C ALA A 70 -16.41 4.97 -3.50
N LYS A 71 -17.28 5.82 -4.04
CA LYS A 71 -18.43 6.40 -3.31
C LYS A 71 -19.62 5.45 -3.17
N GLN A 72 -19.65 4.33 -3.89
CA GLN A 72 -20.77 3.38 -3.80
C GLN A 72 -20.69 2.56 -2.52
N LYS A 73 -21.79 2.48 -1.75
CA LYS A 73 -21.86 1.68 -0.51
C LYS A 73 -21.59 0.19 -0.75
N LYS A 74 -22.14 -0.38 -1.83
CA LYS A 74 -21.99 -1.80 -2.19
C LYS A 74 -21.82 -1.94 -3.71
N PRO A 75 -20.65 -1.59 -4.28
CA PRO A 75 -20.42 -1.72 -5.71
C PRO A 75 -20.37 -3.20 -6.10
N ARG A 76 -20.96 -3.53 -7.26
CA ARG A 76 -20.91 -4.90 -7.79
C ARG A 76 -19.47 -5.31 -8.07
N ARG A 77 -19.10 -6.54 -7.70
CA ARG A 77 -17.73 -7.08 -7.84
C ARG A 77 -17.17 -6.94 -9.26
N ARG A 78 -18.00 -7.13 -10.30
CA ARG A 78 -17.62 -6.92 -11.70
C ARG A 78 -17.18 -5.48 -11.96
N LYS A 79 -17.87 -4.47 -11.40
CA LYS A 79 -17.53 -3.06 -11.56
C LYS A 79 -16.21 -2.73 -10.86
N ILE A 80 -15.99 -3.26 -9.65
CA ILE A 80 -14.71 -3.09 -8.93
C ILE A 80 -13.57 -3.67 -9.74
N LYS A 81 -13.71 -4.92 -10.24
CA LYS A 81 -12.67 -5.58 -11.05
C LYS A 81 -12.34 -4.80 -12.32
N ALA A 82 -13.35 -4.24 -13.00
CA ALA A 82 -13.16 -3.41 -14.18
C ALA A 82 -12.44 -2.09 -13.83
N ALA A 83 -12.77 -1.46 -12.69
CA ALA A 83 -12.10 -0.25 -12.22
C ALA A 83 -10.63 -0.51 -11.85
N ILE A 84 -10.33 -1.62 -11.15
CA ILE A 84 -8.96 -2.04 -10.83
C ILE A 84 -8.15 -2.23 -12.13
N ARG A 85 -8.68 -2.95 -13.12
CA ARG A 85 -8.01 -3.15 -14.41
C ARG A 85 -7.67 -1.80 -15.06
N ARG A 86 -8.62 -0.87 -15.11
CA ARG A 86 -8.40 0.46 -15.70
C ARG A 86 -7.34 1.27 -14.94
N GLN A 87 -7.31 1.20 -13.61
CA GLN A 87 -6.26 1.86 -12.83
C GLN A 87 -4.89 1.24 -13.08
N LEU A 88 -4.79 -0.09 -13.21
CA LEU A 88 -3.56 -0.77 -13.58
C LEU A 88 -3.05 -0.34 -14.97
N GLU A 89 -3.96 -0.20 -15.95
CA GLU A 89 -3.60 0.28 -17.30
C GLU A 89 -3.06 1.72 -17.27
N TYR A 90 -3.66 2.61 -16.47
CA TYR A 90 -3.12 3.96 -16.29
C TYR A 90 -1.77 3.94 -15.61
N LEU A 91 -1.63 3.13 -14.56
CA LEU A 91 -0.39 3.02 -13.80
C LEU A 91 0.75 2.45 -14.67
N GLN A 92 0.47 1.43 -15.49
CA GLN A 92 1.46 0.89 -16.44
C GLN A 92 1.95 1.98 -17.40
N ARG A 93 1.05 2.74 -18.02
CA ARG A 93 1.43 3.85 -18.91
C ARG A 93 2.30 4.91 -18.22
N ASN A 94 2.03 5.17 -16.94
CA ASN A 94 2.84 6.11 -16.16
C ASN A 94 4.23 5.53 -15.88
N LEU A 95 4.34 4.25 -15.54
CA LEU A 95 5.62 3.58 -15.32
C LEU A 95 6.44 3.55 -16.61
N ASP A 96 5.83 3.19 -17.74
CA ASP A 96 6.48 3.21 -19.06
C ASP A 96 6.99 4.61 -19.43
N ALA A 97 6.20 5.65 -19.12
CA ALA A 97 6.61 7.03 -19.34
C ALA A 97 7.78 7.46 -18.46
N ILE A 98 7.81 7.02 -17.19
CA ILE A 98 8.93 7.27 -16.27
C ILE A 98 10.19 6.58 -16.79
N ASP A 99 10.10 5.34 -17.23
CA ASP A 99 11.22 4.58 -17.80
C ASP A 99 11.76 5.28 -19.08
N ALA A 100 10.87 5.74 -19.97
CA ALA A 100 11.24 6.49 -21.15
C ALA A 100 11.94 7.83 -20.82
N LEU A 101 11.46 8.54 -19.79
CA LEU A 101 12.07 9.78 -19.30
C LEU A 101 13.49 9.53 -18.78
N ILE A 102 13.67 8.50 -17.94
CA ILE A 102 14.97 8.12 -17.38
C ILE A 102 15.93 7.71 -18.50
N THR A 103 15.48 6.88 -19.43
CA THR A 103 16.27 6.45 -20.60
C THR A 103 16.68 7.65 -21.49
N SER A 104 15.87 8.71 -21.50
CA SER A 104 16.15 9.94 -22.24
C SER A 104 17.01 10.95 -21.47
N GLY A 105 17.50 10.60 -20.29
CA GLY A 105 18.42 11.40 -19.49
C GLY A 105 17.78 12.18 -18.33
N ALA A 106 16.50 11.93 -18.00
CA ALA A 106 15.92 12.51 -16.79
C ALA A 106 16.57 11.92 -15.54
N MET A 107 16.96 12.79 -14.62
CA MET A 107 17.68 12.39 -13.41
C MET A 107 16.73 12.18 -12.23
N LEU A 108 16.72 11.00 -11.67
CA LEU A 108 15.99 10.68 -10.44
C LEU A 108 16.51 11.47 -9.23
N SER A 109 17.78 11.85 -9.22
CA SER A 109 18.40 12.72 -8.19
C SER A 109 17.75 14.11 -8.11
N GLY A 110 17.08 14.56 -9.16
CA GLY A 110 16.29 15.80 -9.15
C GLY A 110 14.93 15.67 -8.44
N LEU A 111 14.50 14.46 -8.13
CA LEU A 111 13.29 14.21 -7.36
C LEU A 111 13.57 14.29 -5.85
N LYS A 112 12.57 14.71 -5.08
CA LYS A 112 12.63 14.58 -3.63
C LYS A 112 12.76 13.10 -3.24
N THR A 113 13.60 12.78 -2.25
CA THR A 113 13.92 11.42 -1.80
C THR A 113 12.68 10.54 -1.59
N HIS A 114 11.60 11.09 -1.04
CA HIS A 114 10.37 10.33 -0.79
C HIS A 114 9.66 9.89 -2.08
N TRP A 115 9.85 10.57 -3.23
CA TRP A 115 9.21 10.21 -4.49
C TRP A 115 9.83 8.97 -5.12
N TRP A 116 11.12 8.89 -5.19
CA TRP A 116 11.72 7.71 -5.80
C TRP A 116 11.70 6.48 -4.87
N HIS A 117 11.74 6.65 -3.53
CA HIS A 117 11.38 5.53 -2.63
C HIS A 117 9.95 5.05 -2.89
N LYS A 118 9.01 5.99 -3.07
CA LYS A 118 7.62 5.65 -3.37
C LYS A 118 7.48 4.97 -4.73
N LEU A 119 8.29 5.36 -5.74
CA LEU A 119 8.29 4.74 -7.07
C LEU A 119 8.63 3.25 -6.99
N LEU A 120 9.63 2.86 -6.21
CA LEU A 120 9.96 1.44 -6.00
C LEU A 120 8.79 0.65 -5.39
N VAL A 121 8.12 1.25 -4.38
CA VAL A 121 6.94 0.63 -3.76
C VAL A 121 5.78 0.52 -4.78
N ILE A 122 5.59 1.53 -5.63
CA ILE A 122 4.54 1.55 -6.65
C ILE A 122 4.80 0.50 -7.72
N SER A 123 6.05 0.31 -8.16
CA SER A 123 6.41 -0.73 -9.14
C SER A 123 6.08 -2.12 -8.59
N GLU A 124 6.43 -2.39 -7.34
CA GLU A 124 6.06 -3.65 -6.69
C GLU A 124 4.55 -3.79 -6.47
N LEU A 125 3.85 -2.72 -6.07
CA LEU A 125 2.39 -2.72 -5.98
C LEU A 125 1.74 -3.07 -7.32
N HIS A 126 2.22 -2.48 -8.43
CA HIS A 126 1.72 -2.79 -9.77
C HIS A 126 1.88 -4.28 -10.10
N ARG A 127 3.06 -4.86 -9.82
CA ARG A 127 3.32 -6.29 -9.99
C ARG A 127 2.34 -7.13 -9.17
N GLN A 128 2.19 -6.84 -7.88
CA GLN A 128 1.30 -7.56 -6.97
C GLN A 128 -0.15 -7.49 -7.41
N GLN A 129 -0.64 -6.31 -7.74
CA GLN A 129 -2.02 -6.10 -8.14
C GLN A 129 -2.35 -6.71 -9.51
N SER A 130 -1.37 -6.77 -10.41
CA SER A 130 -1.49 -7.49 -11.69
C SER A 130 -1.65 -8.99 -11.46
N ILE A 131 -0.84 -9.59 -10.59
CA ILE A 131 -0.96 -11.00 -10.22
C ILE A 131 -2.34 -11.27 -9.59
N LEU A 132 -2.77 -10.47 -8.62
CA LEU A 132 -4.06 -10.63 -7.94
C LEU A 132 -5.27 -10.47 -8.89
N LEU A 133 -5.14 -9.62 -9.92
CA LEU A 133 -6.20 -9.42 -10.91
C LEU A 133 -6.33 -10.62 -11.86
N TYR A 134 -5.20 -11.17 -12.33
CA TYR A 134 -5.15 -12.16 -13.41
C TYR A 134 -5.02 -13.60 -12.92
N SER A 135 -4.49 -13.83 -11.71
CA SER A 135 -4.44 -15.16 -11.09
C SER A 135 -5.74 -15.49 -10.34
N LYS A 136 -5.89 -16.75 -9.97
CA LYS A 136 -7.01 -17.22 -9.13
C LYS A 136 -6.74 -16.96 -7.63
N THR A 137 -5.55 -16.50 -7.24
CA THR A 137 -5.17 -16.25 -5.85
C THR A 137 -5.81 -14.97 -5.33
N ARG A 138 -6.22 -14.98 -4.06
CA ARG A 138 -6.77 -13.81 -3.36
C ARG A 138 -5.83 -13.27 -2.28
N SER A 139 -4.77 -13.98 -2.01
CA SER A 139 -3.74 -13.63 -1.02
C SER A 139 -2.37 -13.66 -1.67
N MET A 140 -1.47 -12.88 -1.13
CA MET A 140 -0.09 -12.76 -1.58
C MET A 140 0.78 -12.46 -0.36
N PRO A 141 1.94 -13.10 -0.22
CA PRO A 141 2.90 -12.74 0.82
C PRO A 141 3.36 -11.29 0.64
N ASP A 142 3.71 -10.65 1.72
CA ASP A 142 4.24 -9.27 1.76
C ASP A 142 3.39 -8.23 1.03
N ARG A 143 2.07 -8.44 1.01
CA ARG A 143 1.13 -7.57 0.31
C ARG A 143 1.25 -6.12 0.78
N ILE A 144 1.49 -5.22 -0.17
CA ILE A 144 1.52 -3.78 0.08
C ILE A 144 0.09 -3.30 0.37
N VAL A 145 -0.09 -2.64 1.51
CA VAL A 145 -1.36 -2.06 1.96
C VAL A 145 -1.30 -0.55 2.14
N ASN A 146 -0.09 0.03 2.12
CA ASN A 146 0.11 1.48 2.19
C ASN A 146 1.38 1.87 1.40
N LEU A 147 1.32 2.99 0.65
CA LEU A 147 2.44 3.46 -0.17
C LEU A 147 3.50 4.21 0.63
N VAL A 148 3.15 4.72 1.82
CA VAL A 148 4.04 5.49 2.68
C VAL A 148 4.59 4.60 3.78
N GLN A 149 3.70 3.94 4.53
CA GLN A 149 4.06 3.01 5.60
C GLN A 149 4.23 1.60 5.00
N ARG A 150 5.30 1.41 4.23
CA ARG A 150 5.58 0.20 3.45
C ARG A 150 5.81 -1.06 4.29
N HIS A 151 6.09 -0.92 5.58
CA HIS A 151 6.31 -2.00 6.53
C HIS A 151 5.01 -2.56 7.10
N VAL A 152 3.90 -1.82 7.01
CA VAL A 152 2.60 -2.28 7.51
C VAL A 152 2.10 -3.45 6.69
N ARG A 153 1.63 -4.49 7.39
CA ARG A 153 1.08 -5.72 6.80
C ARG A 153 -0.30 -6.01 7.37
N PRO A 154 -1.14 -6.76 6.62
CA PRO A 154 -2.40 -7.26 7.16
C PRO A 154 -2.13 -8.34 8.20
N ILE A 155 -2.76 -8.23 9.36
CA ILE A 155 -2.72 -9.20 10.45
C ILE A 155 -4.10 -9.85 10.53
N VAL A 156 -4.19 -11.14 10.21
CA VAL A 156 -5.45 -11.90 10.31
C VAL A 156 -5.65 -12.31 11.77
N ARG A 157 -6.72 -11.85 12.40
CA ARG A 157 -7.00 -12.12 13.82
C ARG A 157 -8.19 -13.04 14.08
N GLY A 158 -8.95 -13.38 13.07
CA GLY A 158 -10.12 -14.28 13.22
C GLY A 158 -11.26 -13.73 14.08
N LYS A 159 -11.21 -12.46 14.50
CA LYS A 159 -12.27 -11.84 15.29
C LYS A 159 -13.50 -11.50 14.44
N ALA A 160 -14.71 -11.73 14.96
CA ALA A 160 -15.97 -11.52 14.24
C ALA A 160 -16.16 -10.08 13.72
N ARG A 161 -15.66 -9.06 14.43
CA ARG A 161 -15.82 -7.64 14.07
C ARG A 161 -14.65 -7.06 13.25
N ALA A 162 -13.47 -7.65 13.34
CA ALA A 162 -12.27 -7.16 12.65
C ALA A 162 -11.41 -8.36 12.25
N ALA A 163 -11.76 -8.98 11.12
CA ALA A 163 -11.05 -10.14 10.60
C ALA A 163 -9.58 -9.85 10.26
N VAL A 164 -9.27 -8.60 9.91
CA VAL A 164 -7.92 -8.13 9.54
C VAL A 164 -7.65 -6.81 10.24
N GLU A 165 -6.51 -6.70 10.88
CA GLU A 165 -5.96 -5.47 11.44
C GLU A 165 -4.66 -5.11 10.69
N PHE A 166 -4.23 -3.86 10.78
CA PHE A 166 -3.03 -3.36 10.11
C PHE A 166 -2.16 -2.67 11.15
N GLY A 167 -0.94 -3.18 11.36
CA GLY A 167 -0.06 -2.60 12.37
C GLY A 167 1.07 -3.54 12.77
N ALA A 168 1.71 -3.24 13.91
CA ALA A 168 2.72 -4.10 14.51
C ALA A 168 2.07 -5.13 15.43
N LYS A 169 2.62 -6.35 15.43
CA LYS A 169 2.36 -7.33 16.48
C LYS A 169 3.23 -7.01 17.68
N ILE A 170 2.64 -7.03 18.85
CA ILE A 170 3.36 -6.84 20.10
C ILE A 170 3.14 -8.05 21.01
N SER A 171 4.18 -8.46 21.70
CA SER A 171 4.11 -9.41 22.79
C SER A 171 4.30 -8.66 24.11
N VAL A 172 3.31 -8.75 24.97
CA VAL A 172 3.27 -8.02 26.24
C VAL A 172 3.05 -9.02 27.37
N SER A 173 3.76 -8.83 28.48
CA SER A 173 3.44 -9.50 29.73
C SER A 173 3.04 -8.52 30.81
N VAL A 174 2.21 -8.98 31.72
CA VAL A 174 1.82 -8.21 32.92
C VAL A 174 2.25 -8.99 34.16
N ARG A 175 3.02 -8.32 35.03
CA ARG A 175 3.46 -8.87 36.31
C ARG A 175 3.25 -7.80 37.38
N ASN A 176 2.54 -8.15 38.44
CA ASN A 176 2.27 -7.25 39.58
C ASN A 176 1.69 -5.88 39.16
N GLY A 177 0.82 -5.84 38.13
CA GLY A 177 0.22 -4.62 37.61
C GLY A 177 1.10 -3.82 36.63
N PHE A 178 2.34 -4.22 36.38
CA PHE A 178 3.24 -3.59 35.41
C PHE A 178 3.23 -4.34 34.08
N ALA A 179 3.10 -3.59 32.99
CA ALA A 179 3.16 -4.15 31.63
C ALA A 179 4.59 -4.04 31.07
N PHE A 180 5.07 -5.13 30.48
CA PHE A 180 6.39 -5.23 29.85
C PHE A 180 6.23 -5.58 28.38
N LEU A 181 6.81 -4.78 27.50
CA LEU A 181 6.86 -5.04 26.07
C LEU A 181 8.09 -5.91 25.76
N HIS A 182 7.85 -7.14 25.26
CA HIS A 182 8.92 -8.10 24.95
C HIS A 182 9.35 -8.07 23.50
N ARG A 183 8.39 -7.95 22.57
CA ARG A 183 8.67 -8.02 21.14
C ARG A 183 7.74 -7.12 20.35
N ILE A 184 8.28 -6.49 19.31
CA ILE A 184 7.54 -5.81 18.24
C ILE A 184 7.94 -6.48 16.94
N SER A 185 6.98 -6.89 16.12
CA SER A 185 7.22 -7.47 14.80
C SER A 185 6.22 -6.92 13.79
N TRP A 186 6.71 -6.72 12.57
CA TRP A 186 5.90 -6.34 11.42
C TRP A 186 5.65 -7.53 10.48
N ASP A 187 6.16 -8.71 10.82
CA ASP A 187 5.99 -9.91 10.01
C ASP A 187 4.54 -10.42 10.10
N PRO A 188 3.90 -10.72 8.96
CA PRO A 188 2.51 -11.17 8.97
C PRO A 188 2.33 -12.54 9.63
N TYR A 189 3.27 -13.45 9.50
CA TYR A 189 3.51 -14.76 10.13
C TYR A 189 4.62 -15.50 9.38
#